data_b8077cdb238e8864aff63a6af7e9383f
#
_entry.id   b8077cdb238e8864aff63a6af7e9383f
#
_cell.length_a   1.000
_cell.length_b   1.000
_cell.length_c   1.000
_cell.angle_alpha   90.00
_cell.angle_beta   90.00
_cell.angle_gamma   90.00
#
_symmetry.space_group_name_H-M   'P 1'
#
loop_
_entity.id
_entity.type
_entity.pdbx_description
1 polymer ?
#
loop_
_entity_poly.entity_id
_entity_poly.type
_entity_poly.pdbx_seq_one_letter_code
_entity_poly.pdbx_strand_id
1 'polypeptide(L)'
;MKHYLILVLVFFCFWATTAQDVVGVDTETKLKISIKGLFQGRYSFSSHKDIDLTGLQHTDGQAIYNSFEIKRARLQFTSKISDRTEVFLLLNLADFKSDPKNKVLENAYITYRLNPNINLKMGQFRPAFGLEDMYPVDVIKSMDYSNQYTAFGNNGWQSFQIGASIYGNLNTKLPIRYEFSVVNGNNRNQISDNDNGKHFSSRIETVINKKTNLKFGINGGLGSVKARDIYAAGIDVSGVFPLAEKWSLVMEAEFKQGNNQTLYYSLDSLQRRGGVGQYQMRGVYVLPNLRYDINYHRLSSLEFSCRYEYFDQDFRHSSNPRQTWTPMLSAEFLKSYNARIQFGVVIERYKRNIAETTQYRNELFIIQVQSRL
;
A
#
# COMPACT_ATOMS: atom_id res chain seq x y z
N MET A 1 14.00 9.62 -29.60
CA MET A 1 13.83 8.54 -28.61
C MET A 1 12.56 7.68 -28.77
N LYS A 2 11.61 8.03 -29.64
CA LYS A 2 10.35 7.25 -29.81
C LYS A 2 10.49 5.96 -30.65
N HIS A 3 11.58 5.75 -31.39
CA HIS A 3 11.70 4.63 -32.31
C HIS A 3 12.46 3.40 -31.76
N TYR A 4 13.19 3.51 -30.66
CA TYR A 4 13.97 2.40 -30.10
C TYR A 4 13.16 1.46 -29.19
N LEU A 5 12.05 1.92 -28.64
CA LEU A 5 11.21 1.09 -27.75
C LEU A 5 10.39 0.05 -28.55
N ILE A 6 10.06 0.35 -29.80
CA ILE A 6 9.32 -0.55 -30.69
C ILE A 6 10.23 -1.69 -31.18
N LEU A 7 11.53 -1.44 -31.35
CA LEU A 7 12.48 -2.46 -31.85
C LEU A 7 12.74 -3.58 -30.82
N VAL A 8 12.71 -3.27 -29.53
CA VAL A 8 12.93 -4.28 -28.47
C VAL A 8 11.74 -5.21 -28.33
N LEU A 9 10.52 -4.71 -28.54
CA LEU A 9 9.30 -5.54 -28.50
C LEU A 9 9.17 -6.44 -29.73
N VAL A 10 9.63 -5.98 -30.90
CA VAL A 10 9.59 -6.77 -32.14
C VAL A 10 10.61 -7.91 -32.12
N PHE A 11 11.76 -7.75 -31.46
CA PHE A 11 12.78 -8.83 -31.35
C PHE A 11 12.33 -10.01 -30.47
N PHE A 12 11.40 -9.78 -29.53
CA PHE A 12 10.84 -10.86 -28.71
C PHE A 12 9.72 -11.65 -29.43
N CYS A 13 9.10 -11.09 -30.45
CA CYS A 13 8.03 -11.77 -31.20
C CYS A 13 8.55 -12.74 -32.29
N PHE A 14 9.80 -12.64 -32.71
CA PHE A 14 10.33 -13.50 -33.79
C PHE A 14 10.87 -14.86 -33.35
N TRP A 15 10.96 -15.17 -32.05
CA TRP A 15 11.40 -16.47 -31.55
C TRP A 15 10.27 -17.38 -31.05
N ALA A 16 9.02 -17.02 -31.28
CA ALA A 16 7.86 -17.79 -30.79
C ALA A 16 7.08 -18.56 -31.88
N THR A 17 7.62 -18.72 -33.07
CA THR A 17 6.93 -19.46 -34.14
C THR A 17 7.56 -20.80 -34.48
N THR A 18 7.63 -21.71 -33.50
CA THR A 18 7.61 -23.15 -33.69
C THR A 18 7.22 -23.86 -32.41
N ALA A 19 5.93 -24.10 -32.20
CA ALA A 19 5.38 -25.23 -31.47
C ALA A 19 3.85 -25.08 -31.38
N GLN A 20 3.14 -25.34 -32.45
CA GLN A 20 1.79 -25.85 -32.37
C GLN A 20 1.86 -27.37 -32.52
N ASP A 21 2.33 -28.04 -31.49
CA ASP A 21 1.88 -29.39 -31.22
C ASP A 21 0.64 -29.27 -30.33
N VAL A 22 -0.51 -29.58 -30.92
CA VAL A 22 -1.73 -29.85 -30.20
C VAL A 22 -1.52 -31.19 -29.46
N VAL A 23 -0.84 -31.12 -28.33
CA VAL A 23 -0.81 -32.22 -27.38
C VAL A 23 -2.17 -32.22 -26.70
N GLY A 24 -2.95 -33.26 -26.92
CA GLY A 24 -4.17 -33.51 -26.17
C GLY A 24 -3.89 -33.40 -24.68
N VAL A 25 -4.48 -32.41 -24.04
CA VAL A 25 -4.39 -32.21 -22.60
C VAL A 25 -5.34 -33.19 -21.95
N ASP A 26 -4.85 -34.40 -21.76
CA ASP A 26 -5.44 -35.36 -20.85
C ASP A 26 -4.56 -35.39 -19.60
N THR A 27 -4.71 -34.40 -18.77
CA THR A 27 -4.30 -34.43 -17.36
C THR A 27 -5.33 -33.66 -16.58
N GLU A 28 -6.11 -34.34 -15.75
CA GLU A 28 -6.86 -33.77 -14.63
C GLU A 28 -5.87 -33.00 -13.73
N THR A 29 -5.51 -31.79 -14.12
CA THR A 29 -4.85 -30.84 -13.23
C THR A 29 -5.90 -30.48 -12.18
N LYS A 30 -5.86 -31.16 -11.01
CA LYS A 30 -6.68 -30.81 -9.87
C LYS A 30 -6.43 -29.35 -9.55
N LEU A 31 -7.33 -28.48 -9.97
CA LEU A 31 -7.31 -27.05 -9.67
C LEU A 31 -7.17 -26.88 -8.15
N LYS A 32 -6.04 -26.37 -7.68
CA LYS A 32 -5.84 -26.05 -6.27
C LYS A 32 -6.29 -24.63 -6.02
N ILE A 33 -7.47 -24.49 -5.42
CA ILE A 33 -8.00 -23.19 -4.98
C ILE A 33 -7.69 -23.04 -3.49
N SER A 34 -7.04 -21.96 -3.11
CA SER A 34 -6.86 -21.52 -1.73
C SER A 34 -7.74 -20.32 -1.46
N ILE A 35 -8.48 -20.38 -0.38
CA ILE A 35 -9.33 -19.27 0.09
C ILE A 35 -8.76 -18.78 1.41
N LYS A 36 -8.62 -17.46 1.55
CA LYS A 36 -8.23 -16.78 2.79
C LYS A 36 -9.22 -15.66 3.07
N GLY A 37 -9.49 -15.44 4.34
CA GLY A 37 -10.38 -14.37 4.77
C GLY A 37 -9.69 -13.41 5.75
N LEU A 38 -10.19 -12.19 5.81
CA LEU A 38 -9.83 -11.19 6.80
C LEU A 38 -11.07 -10.42 7.21
N PHE A 39 -11.36 -10.40 8.50
CA PHE A 39 -12.36 -9.53 9.09
C PHE A 39 -11.71 -8.55 10.05
N GLN A 40 -12.05 -7.27 9.93
CA GLN A 40 -11.69 -6.22 10.88
C GLN A 40 -12.93 -5.39 11.21
N GLY A 41 -13.38 -5.50 12.47
CA GLY A 41 -14.40 -4.63 13.05
C GLY A 41 -13.73 -3.55 13.87
N ARG A 42 -14.25 -2.32 13.82
CA ARG A 42 -13.66 -1.16 14.48
C ARG A 42 -14.73 -0.31 15.14
N TYR A 43 -14.41 0.25 16.30
CA TYR A 43 -15.07 1.40 16.88
C TYR A 43 -14.09 2.56 16.90
N SER A 44 -14.53 3.72 16.45
CA SER A 44 -13.74 4.94 16.41
C SER A 44 -14.48 6.08 17.13
N PHE A 45 -13.72 6.93 17.83
CA PHE A 45 -14.25 8.07 18.54
C PHE A 45 -13.28 9.26 18.41
N SER A 46 -13.77 10.42 17.92
CA SER A 46 -13.03 11.68 17.87
C SER A 46 -13.24 12.46 19.17
N SER A 47 -12.18 13.04 19.73
CA SER A 47 -12.26 13.90 20.93
C SER A 47 -12.96 15.24 20.66
N HIS A 48 -13.02 15.65 19.40
CA HIS A 48 -13.65 16.88 18.95
C HIS A 48 -14.95 16.60 18.22
N LYS A 49 -16.06 17.17 18.67
CA LYS A 49 -17.40 16.94 18.11
C LYS A 49 -17.62 17.59 16.74
N ASP A 50 -16.80 18.55 16.37
CA ASP A 50 -16.81 19.27 15.10
C ASP A 50 -15.86 18.64 14.05
N ILE A 51 -15.19 17.52 14.41
CA ILE A 51 -14.27 16.82 13.53
C ILE A 51 -14.81 15.42 13.25
N ASP A 52 -15.01 15.13 11.97
CA ASP A 52 -15.45 13.83 11.47
C ASP A 52 -14.40 12.73 11.71
N LEU A 53 -14.85 11.47 11.82
CA LEU A 53 -14.00 10.30 11.98
C LEU A 53 -13.03 10.07 10.80
N THR A 54 -13.29 10.68 9.65
CA THR A 54 -12.40 10.66 8.49
C THR A 54 -11.17 11.54 8.64
N GLY A 55 -11.11 12.32 9.73
CA GLY A 55 -10.00 13.17 10.09
C GLY A 55 -10.31 14.66 10.00
N LEU A 56 -9.27 15.48 10.05
CA LEU A 56 -9.35 16.94 9.98
C LEU A 56 -9.72 17.40 8.56
N GLN A 57 -10.97 17.23 8.20
CA GLN A 57 -11.54 17.69 6.93
C GLN A 57 -12.84 18.46 7.22
N HIS A 58 -13.13 19.46 6.39
CA HIS A 58 -14.45 20.08 6.42
C HIS A 58 -15.50 19.05 5.99
N THR A 59 -16.60 18.98 6.75
CA THR A 59 -17.70 18.07 6.45
C THR A 59 -18.92 18.93 6.14
N ASP A 60 -19.52 18.77 4.95
CA ASP A 60 -20.79 19.35 4.61
C ASP A 60 -21.88 18.64 5.45
N GLY A 61 -22.33 19.26 6.52
CA GLY A 61 -23.33 18.72 7.42
C GLY A 61 -22.83 18.44 8.84
N GLN A 62 -23.54 17.55 9.55
CA GLN A 62 -23.19 17.18 10.93
C GLN A 62 -22.01 16.22 10.95
N ALA A 63 -20.92 16.58 11.64
CA ALA A 63 -19.77 15.73 11.82
C ALA A 63 -20.13 14.44 12.59
N ILE A 64 -19.70 13.29 12.08
CA ILE A 64 -19.82 11.99 12.75
C ILE A 64 -18.57 11.78 13.59
N TYR A 65 -18.66 11.95 14.90
CA TYR A 65 -17.53 11.88 15.82
C TYR A 65 -17.38 10.54 16.55
N ASN A 66 -18.30 9.59 16.36
CA ASN A 66 -18.16 8.20 16.81
C ASN A 66 -18.91 7.23 15.91
N SER A 67 -18.39 6.04 15.70
CA SER A 67 -19.06 5.01 14.90
C SER A 67 -18.48 3.62 15.11
N PHE A 68 -19.32 2.61 14.96
CA PHE A 68 -18.91 1.24 14.66
C PHE A 68 -18.84 1.04 13.14
N GLU A 69 -17.78 0.42 12.65
CA GLU A 69 -17.61 0.12 11.24
C GLU A 69 -17.04 -1.28 11.01
N ILE A 70 -17.40 -1.89 9.89
CA ILE A 70 -16.65 -3.00 9.31
C ILE A 70 -15.53 -2.37 8.48
N LYS A 71 -14.33 -2.33 9.05
CA LYS A 71 -13.18 -1.70 8.37
C LYS A 71 -12.75 -2.50 7.16
N ARG A 72 -12.75 -3.85 7.28
CA ARG A 72 -12.43 -4.77 6.19
C ARG A 72 -13.15 -6.08 6.37
N ALA A 73 -13.69 -6.59 5.26
CA ALA A 73 -14.24 -7.92 5.14
C ALA A 73 -13.72 -8.52 3.83
N ARG A 74 -12.48 -9.04 3.85
CA ARG A 74 -11.78 -9.48 2.65
C ARG A 74 -11.88 -10.96 2.43
N LEU A 75 -12.06 -11.35 1.16
CA LEU A 75 -11.92 -12.73 0.67
C LEU A 75 -10.89 -12.75 -0.44
N GLN A 76 -9.87 -13.57 -0.28
CA GLN A 76 -8.83 -13.81 -1.27
C GLN A 76 -8.98 -15.22 -1.84
N PHE A 77 -9.02 -15.30 -3.15
CA PHE A 77 -8.96 -16.54 -3.91
C PHE A 77 -7.64 -16.60 -4.66
N THR A 78 -6.95 -17.72 -4.52
CA THR A 78 -5.74 -17.99 -5.30
C THR A 78 -5.92 -19.34 -5.98
N SER A 79 -5.85 -19.34 -7.31
CA SER A 79 -5.98 -20.55 -8.11
C SER A 79 -4.66 -20.84 -8.83
N LYS A 80 -4.09 -22.00 -8.56
CA LYS A 80 -2.91 -22.50 -9.25
C LYS A 80 -3.39 -23.26 -10.50
N ILE A 81 -3.25 -22.62 -11.67
CA ILE A 81 -3.68 -23.15 -12.97
C ILE A 81 -2.63 -24.16 -13.50
N SER A 82 -1.35 -23.87 -13.31
CA SER A 82 -0.23 -24.72 -13.66
C SER A 82 0.93 -24.49 -12.69
N ASP A 83 2.04 -25.20 -12.88
CA ASP A 83 3.26 -24.93 -12.08
C ASP A 83 3.87 -23.56 -12.32
N ARG A 84 3.48 -22.87 -13.38
CA ARG A 84 3.98 -21.56 -13.78
C ARG A 84 2.94 -20.45 -13.70
N THR A 85 1.65 -20.79 -13.64
CA THR A 85 0.56 -19.82 -13.76
C THR A 85 -0.34 -19.84 -12.52
N GLU A 86 -0.53 -18.67 -11.91
CA GLU A 86 -1.45 -18.48 -10.79
C GLU A 86 -2.36 -17.27 -11.06
N VAL A 87 -3.61 -17.37 -10.62
CA VAL A 87 -4.61 -16.29 -10.68
C VAL A 87 -4.95 -15.88 -9.25
N PHE A 88 -5.00 -14.57 -9.03
CA PHE A 88 -5.33 -13.96 -7.75
C PHE A 88 -6.57 -13.08 -7.87
N LEU A 89 -7.49 -13.23 -6.93
CA LEU A 89 -8.64 -12.37 -6.76
C LEU A 89 -8.76 -11.98 -5.29
N LEU A 90 -8.88 -10.69 -5.00
CA LEU A 90 -9.11 -10.15 -3.66
C LEU A 90 -10.29 -9.20 -3.69
N LEU A 91 -11.32 -9.55 -2.91
CA LEU A 91 -12.53 -8.75 -2.73
C LEU A 91 -12.55 -8.15 -1.32
N ASN A 92 -12.98 -6.91 -1.18
CA ASN A 92 -13.27 -6.27 0.10
C ASN A 92 -14.77 -5.95 0.19
N LEU A 93 -15.51 -6.84 0.81
CA LEU A 93 -16.97 -6.74 0.93
C LEU A 93 -17.44 -5.61 1.86
N ALA A 94 -16.55 -5.05 2.70
CA ALA A 94 -16.87 -3.87 3.51
C ALA A 94 -17.16 -2.65 2.64
N ASP A 95 -16.55 -2.56 1.46
CA ASP A 95 -16.75 -1.46 0.52
C ASP A 95 -18.05 -1.59 -0.31
N PHE A 96 -18.81 -2.68 -0.14
CA PHE A 96 -20.01 -2.95 -0.96
C PHE A 96 -21.13 -1.92 -0.78
N LYS A 97 -21.30 -1.38 0.43
CA LYS A 97 -22.37 -0.41 0.75
C LYS A 97 -22.01 1.04 0.45
N SER A 98 -20.75 1.40 0.56
CA SER A 98 -20.29 2.79 0.57
C SER A 98 -19.85 3.29 -0.79
N ASP A 99 -19.88 2.44 -1.83
CA ASP A 99 -19.17 2.77 -3.06
C ASP A 99 -19.94 2.50 -4.34
N PRO A 100 -20.65 3.51 -4.86
CA PRO A 100 -21.10 3.51 -6.25
C PRO A 100 -19.95 3.46 -7.24
N LYS A 101 -18.69 3.65 -6.82
CA LYS A 101 -17.48 3.64 -7.66
C LYS A 101 -16.70 2.33 -7.60
N ASN A 102 -17.31 1.24 -7.14
CA ASN A 102 -16.79 -0.13 -7.24
C ASN A 102 -15.40 -0.37 -6.63
N LYS A 103 -15.22 -0.10 -5.33
CA LYS A 103 -13.96 -0.41 -4.65
C LYS A 103 -13.86 -1.86 -4.14
N VAL A 104 -14.88 -2.67 -4.34
CA VAL A 104 -14.94 -4.05 -3.85
C VAL A 104 -13.79 -4.90 -4.39
N LEU A 105 -13.47 -4.78 -5.68
CA LEU A 105 -12.37 -5.51 -6.30
C LEU A 105 -11.03 -4.82 -5.97
N GLU A 106 -10.18 -5.47 -5.18
CA GLU A 106 -8.84 -4.97 -4.83
C GLU A 106 -7.75 -5.54 -5.73
N ASN A 107 -7.62 -6.88 -5.80
CA ASN A 107 -6.72 -7.54 -6.74
C ASN A 107 -7.51 -8.38 -7.74
N ALA A 108 -7.08 -8.35 -9.00
CA ALA A 108 -7.49 -9.27 -10.05
C ALA A 108 -6.37 -9.37 -11.06
N TYR A 109 -5.47 -10.33 -10.89
CA TYR A 109 -4.31 -10.48 -11.76
C TYR A 109 -3.90 -11.92 -11.96
N ILE A 110 -3.20 -12.14 -13.05
CA ILE A 110 -2.52 -13.39 -13.38
C ILE A 110 -1.01 -13.20 -13.22
N THR A 111 -0.33 -14.23 -12.74
CA THR A 111 1.14 -14.30 -12.74
C THR A 111 1.60 -15.45 -13.60
N TYR A 112 2.76 -15.26 -14.23
CA TYR A 112 3.46 -16.28 -14.99
C TYR A 112 4.92 -16.33 -14.59
N ARG A 113 5.42 -17.51 -14.20
CA ARG A 113 6.81 -17.74 -13.83
C ARG A 113 7.61 -18.13 -15.07
N LEU A 114 8.44 -17.21 -15.56
CA LEU A 114 9.37 -17.51 -16.67
C LEU A 114 10.50 -18.42 -16.20
N ASN A 115 11.11 -18.07 -15.06
CA ASN A 115 12.17 -18.84 -14.41
C ASN A 115 12.19 -18.50 -12.90
N PRO A 116 13.04 -19.12 -12.05
CA PRO A 116 13.07 -18.85 -10.62
C PRO A 116 13.28 -17.39 -10.22
N ASN A 117 13.91 -16.61 -11.09
CA ASN A 117 14.27 -15.22 -10.80
C ASN A 117 13.35 -14.20 -11.48
N ILE A 118 12.54 -14.59 -12.47
CA ILE A 118 11.74 -13.69 -13.30
C ILE A 118 10.28 -14.17 -13.33
N ASN A 119 9.39 -13.33 -12.86
CA ASN A 119 7.96 -13.53 -12.91
C ASN A 119 7.30 -12.33 -13.61
N LEU A 120 6.25 -12.60 -14.35
CA LEU A 120 5.38 -11.59 -14.96
C LEU A 120 4.07 -11.51 -14.16
N LYS A 121 3.49 -10.32 -14.10
CA LYS A 121 2.18 -10.07 -13.49
C LYS A 121 1.41 -9.12 -14.40
N MET A 122 0.12 -9.39 -14.60
CA MET A 122 -0.76 -8.51 -15.38
C MET A 122 -2.17 -8.51 -14.82
N GLY A 123 -2.79 -7.34 -14.75
CA GLY A 123 -4.13 -7.11 -14.23
C GLY A 123 -4.17 -5.97 -13.24
N GLN A 124 -5.06 -6.05 -12.26
CA GLN A 124 -5.14 -5.09 -11.16
C GLN A 124 -4.39 -5.62 -9.93
N PHE A 125 -3.38 -4.89 -9.50
CA PHE A 125 -2.52 -5.28 -8.38
C PHE A 125 -1.96 -4.05 -7.66
N ARG A 126 -1.27 -4.26 -6.54
CA ARG A 126 -0.48 -3.21 -5.86
C ARG A 126 0.93 -3.22 -6.44
N PRO A 127 1.34 -2.15 -7.16
CA PRO A 127 2.75 -1.99 -7.55
C PRO A 127 3.61 -1.90 -6.30
N ALA A 128 4.79 -2.47 -6.34
CA ALA A 128 5.74 -2.31 -5.24
C ALA A 128 6.37 -0.92 -5.31
N PHE A 129 5.85 0.02 -4.51
CA PHE A 129 6.35 1.39 -4.41
C PHE A 129 6.41 1.84 -2.95
N GLY A 130 7.30 1.25 -2.19
CA GLY A 130 7.49 1.54 -0.78
C GLY A 130 7.37 0.33 0.12
N LEU A 131 7.73 0.52 1.38
CA LEU A 131 7.75 -0.55 2.37
C LEU A 131 6.34 -1.06 2.67
N GLU A 132 5.37 -0.15 2.82
CA GLU A 132 4.00 -0.53 3.19
C GLU A 132 3.28 -1.32 2.10
N ASP A 133 3.68 -1.21 0.81
CA ASP A 133 3.13 -2.06 -0.25
C ASP A 133 3.56 -3.53 -0.13
N MET A 134 4.67 -3.77 0.58
CA MET A 134 5.18 -5.13 0.81
C MET A 134 4.42 -5.88 1.89
N TYR A 135 3.61 -5.19 2.68
CA TYR A 135 2.85 -5.79 3.79
C TYR A 135 1.34 -5.80 3.51
N PRO A 136 0.67 -6.94 3.69
CA PRO A 136 -0.78 -6.94 3.76
C PRO A 136 -1.22 -6.24 5.05
N VAL A 137 -2.38 -5.60 5.00
CA VAL A 137 -2.89 -4.73 6.08
C VAL A 137 -3.10 -5.45 7.41
N ASP A 138 -3.25 -6.74 7.39
CA ASP A 138 -3.48 -7.59 8.55
C ASP A 138 -2.22 -7.88 9.39
N VAL A 139 -1.04 -7.52 8.88
CA VAL A 139 0.25 -7.68 9.60
C VAL A 139 0.94 -6.35 9.90
N ILE A 140 0.37 -5.20 9.49
CA ILE A 140 0.95 -3.91 9.82
C ILE A 140 0.99 -3.67 11.34
N LYS A 141 1.99 -2.91 11.79
CA LYS A 141 2.27 -2.62 13.19
C LYS A 141 1.67 -1.31 13.68
N SER A 142 0.69 -0.79 12.94
CA SER A 142 -0.07 0.41 13.25
C SER A 142 -1.55 0.16 12.97
N MET A 143 -2.42 1.13 13.28
CA MET A 143 -3.88 1.00 13.08
C MET A 143 -4.25 0.99 11.60
N ASP A 144 -3.57 1.78 10.77
CA ASP A 144 -3.74 1.87 9.32
C ASP A 144 -2.40 2.15 8.63
N TYR A 145 -2.39 2.17 7.30
CA TYR A 145 -1.24 2.66 6.52
C TYR A 145 -0.96 4.13 6.81
N SER A 146 0.25 4.58 6.48
CA SER A 146 0.68 5.97 6.71
C SER A 146 -0.07 6.99 5.85
N ASN A 147 0.00 8.27 6.25
CA ASN A 147 -0.55 9.37 5.49
C ASN A 147 0.11 9.49 4.10
N GLN A 148 1.44 9.29 4.03
CA GLN A 148 2.14 9.27 2.76
C GLN A 148 1.69 8.11 1.87
N TYR A 149 1.41 6.91 2.42
CA TYR A 149 0.88 5.79 1.64
C TYR A 149 -0.42 6.17 0.93
N THR A 150 -1.35 6.78 1.67
CA THR A 150 -2.63 7.23 1.11
C THR A 150 -2.44 8.29 0.04
N ALA A 151 -1.59 9.29 0.30
CA ALA A 151 -1.34 10.38 -0.64
C ALA A 151 -0.67 9.90 -1.94
N PHE A 152 0.37 9.06 -1.84
CA PHE A 152 1.02 8.46 -3.02
C PHE A 152 0.09 7.50 -3.76
N GLY A 153 -0.80 6.79 -3.04
CA GLY A 153 -1.86 5.98 -3.63
C GLY A 153 -2.83 6.80 -4.47
N ASN A 154 -3.34 7.91 -3.94
CA ASN A 154 -4.24 8.82 -4.66
C ASN A 154 -3.58 9.47 -5.88
N ASN A 155 -2.26 9.54 -5.89
CA ASN A 155 -1.47 10.03 -7.03
C ASN A 155 -1.01 8.90 -7.99
N GLY A 156 -1.56 7.68 -7.85
CA GLY A 156 -1.34 6.59 -8.80
C GLY A 156 -0.04 5.80 -8.64
N TRP A 157 0.75 6.05 -7.58
CA TRP A 157 2.03 5.38 -7.34
C TRP A 157 1.90 4.12 -6.48
N GLN A 158 0.95 4.10 -5.56
CA GLN A 158 0.70 3.02 -4.60
C GLN A 158 -0.75 2.57 -4.65
N SER A 159 -1.12 1.64 -3.74
CA SER A 159 -2.45 1.05 -3.74
C SER A 159 -2.73 0.25 -5.02
N PHE A 160 -3.98 -0.04 -5.33
CA PHE A 160 -4.33 -0.91 -6.45
C PHE A 160 -4.36 -0.14 -7.77
N GLN A 161 -3.61 -0.65 -8.77
CA GLN A 161 -3.48 -0.08 -10.10
C GLN A 161 -3.66 -1.17 -11.16
N ILE A 162 -4.08 -0.78 -12.36
CA ILE A 162 -4.20 -1.69 -13.51
C ILE A 162 -2.95 -1.55 -14.38
N GLY A 163 -2.30 -2.68 -14.69
CA GLY A 163 -1.10 -2.67 -15.51
C GLY A 163 -0.39 -4.01 -15.56
N ALA A 164 0.93 -3.96 -15.77
CA ALA A 164 1.81 -5.11 -15.81
C ALA A 164 3.07 -4.87 -14.96
N SER A 165 3.71 -5.95 -14.53
CA SER A 165 4.92 -5.91 -13.72
C SER A 165 5.82 -7.10 -14.04
N ILE A 166 7.12 -6.86 -13.94
CA ILE A 166 8.18 -7.88 -13.91
C ILE A 166 8.81 -7.83 -12.53
N TYR A 167 8.88 -8.98 -11.86
CA TYR A 167 9.39 -9.04 -10.49
C TYR A 167 10.16 -10.34 -10.24
N GLY A 168 11.01 -10.33 -9.22
CA GLY A 168 11.76 -11.53 -8.87
C GLY A 168 12.69 -11.35 -7.69
N ASN A 169 13.45 -12.42 -7.44
CA ASN A 169 14.48 -12.45 -6.41
C ASN A 169 15.79 -12.91 -7.02
N LEU A 170 16.87 -12.23 -6.72
CA LEU A 170 18.22 -12.61 -7.10
C LEU A 170 18.96 -13.10 -5.85
N ASN A 171 19.36 -14.38 -5.87
CA ASN A 171 20.08 -15.01 -4.79
C ASN A 171 21.59 -14.70 -4.89
N THR A 172 21.96 -13.47 -4.60
CA THR A 172 23.34 -12.99 -4.54
C THR A 172 23.87 -13.02 -3.09
N LYS A 173 25.11 -12.58 -2.87
CA LYS A 173 25.67 -12.42 -1.49
C LYS A 173 24.75 -11.56 -0.62
N LEU A 174 24.21 -10.48 -1.18
CA LEU A 174 23.12 -9.68 -0.61
C LEU A 174 21.84 -10.02 -1.42
N PRO A 175 20.91 -10.80 -0.87
CA PRO A 175 19.67 -11.15 -1.58
C PRO A 175 18.93 -9.88 -2.03
N ILE A 176 18.60 -9.82 -3.32
CA ILE A 176 17.89 -8.68 -3.92
C ILE A 176 16.51 -9.13 -4.34
N ARG A 177 15.50 -8.38 -3.94
CA ARG A 177 14.14 -8.43 -4.48
C ARG A 177 13.93 -7.22 -5.35
N TYR A 178 13.32 -7.40 -6.51
CA TYR A 178 13.03 -6.29 -7.42
C TYR A 178 11.63 -6.41 -8.01
N GLU A 179 11.04 -5.28 -8.33
CA GLU A 179 9.82 -5.18 -9.13
C GLU A 179 9.89 -3.92 -10.00
N PHE A 180 9.57 -4.08 -11.30
CA PHE A 180 9.36 -3.00 -12.27
C PHE A 180 7.93 -3.08 -12.75
N SER A 181 7.19 -1.98 -12.67
CA SER A 181 5.78 -1.94 -13.04
C SER A 181 5.50 -0.83 -14.03
N VAL A 182 4.55 -1.08 -14.93
CA VAL A 182 3.90 -0.07 -15.75
C VAL A 182 2.41 -0.15 -15.51
N VAL A 183 1.81 0.97 -15.07
CA VAL A 183 0.39 1.03 -14.72
C VAL A 183 -0.26 2.27 -15.31
N ASN A 184 -1.59 2.27 -15.41
CA ASN A 184 -2.34 3.43 -15.90
C ASN A 184 -2.21 4.66 -15.00
N GLY A 185 -1.99 4.49 -13.69
CA GLY A 185 -1.85 5.60 -12.75
C GLY A 185 -3.17 6.27 -12.33
N ASN A 186 -4.31 5.76 -12.78
CA ASN A 186 -5.65 6.29 -12.54
C ASN A 186 -6.47 5.49 -11.51
N ASN A 187 -5.78 4.74 -10.64
CA ASN A 187 -6.32 3.91 -9.59
C ASN A 187 -7.04 2.63 -10.07
N ARG A 188 -7.72 1.95 -9.14
CA ARG A 188 -8.37 0.66 -9.37
C ARG A 188 -9.72 0.80 -10.09
N ASN A 189 -10.16 -0.33 -10.67
CA ASN A 189 -11.51 -0.53 -11.21
C ASN A 189 -11.91 0.47 -12.32
N GLN A 190 -10.93 0.97 -13.05
CA GLN A 190 -11.18 1.79 -14.22
C GLN A 190 -11.43 0.90 -15.45
N ILE A 191 -12.44 1.22 -16.24
CA ILE A 191 -12.77 0.48 -17.47
C ILE A 191 -11.65 0.63 -18.50
N SER A 192 -11.03 1.81 -18.55
CA SER A 192 -9.94 2.14 -19.45
C SER A 192 -9.04 3.21 -18.85
N ASP A 193 -7.93 3.47 -19.52
CA ASP A 193 -7.12 4.64 -19.25
C ASP A 193 -7.88 5.92 -19.59
N ASN A 194 -7.74 6.95 -18.78
CA ASN A 194 -8.49 8.20 -18.91
C ASN A 194 -7.71 9.35 -19.57
N ASP A 195 -6.39 9.19 -19.77
CA ASP A 195 -5.54 10.28 -20.31
C ASP A 195 -4.35 9.78 -21.15
N ASN A 196 -4.25 8.49 -21.43
CA ASN A 196 -3.12 7.81 -22.09
C ASN A 196 -1.78 7.93 -21.34
N GLY A 197 -1.76 8.55 -20.16
CA GLY A 197 -0.60 8.60 -19.28
C GLY A 197 -0.24 7.22 -18.73
N LYS A 198 1.03 7.01 -18.44
CA LYS A 198 1.49 5.80 -17.76
C LYS A 198 2.43 6.15 -16.63
N HIS A 199 2.35 5.37 -15.55
CA HIS A 199 3.31 5.42 -14.46
C HIS A 199 4.23 4.22 -14.55
N PHE A 200 5.51 4.48 -14.68
CA PHE A 200 6.59 3.49 -14.60
C PHE A 200 7.17 3.58 -13.21
N SER A 201 7.20 2.48 -12.48
CA SER A 201 7.76 2.45 -11.13
C SER A 201 8.71 1.29 -10.96
N SER A 202 9.65 1.44 -10.05
CA SER A 202 10.59 0.40 -9.66
C SER A 202 10.80 0.39 -8.16
N ARG A 203 10.96 -0.80 -7.60
CA ARG A 203 11.45 -1.04 -6.25
C ARG A 203 12.58 -2.06 -6.28
N ILE A 204 13.64 -1.75 -5.56
CA ILE A 204 14.73 -2.68 -5.29
C ILE A 204 14.90 -2.74 -3.77
N GLU A 205 14.90 -3.95 -3.21
CA GLU A 205 15.09 -4.21 -1.78
C GLU A 205 16.23 -5.20 -1.61
N THR A 206 17.11 -4.98 -0.64
CA THR A 206 18.17 -5.92 -0.28
C THR A 206 18.19 -6.22 1.21
N VAL A 207 18.58 -7.46 1.57
CA VAL A 207 18.78 -7.87 2.96
C VAL A 207 20.24 -7.64 3.33
N ILE A 208 20.50 -6.60 4.14
CA ILE A 208 21.85 -6.22 4.58
C ILE A 208 22.35 -7.15 5.68
N ASN A 209 21.46 -7.52 6.61
CA ASN A 209 21.80 -8.42 7.72
C ASN A 209 20.70 -9.48 7.91
N LYS A 210 21.06 -10.75 7.70
CA LYS A 210 20.12 -11.87 7.80
C LYS A 210 19.65 -12.15 9.23
N LYS A 211 20.50 -11.91 10.26
CA LYS A 211 20.16 -12.18 11.66
C LYS A 211 19.05 -11.27 12.17
N THR A 212 19.10 -10.01 11.80
CA THR A 212 18.12 -8.99 12.18
C THR A 212 17.08 -8.75 11.08
N ASN A 213 17.15 -9.51 9.97
CA ASN A 213 16.35 -9.26 8.77
C ASN A 213 16.37 -7.76 8.39
N LEU A 214 17.55 -7.11 8.55
CA LEU A 214 17.71 -5.70 8.22
C LEU A 214 17.69 -5.55 6.71
N LYS A 215 16.72 -4.81 6.23
CA LYS A 215 16.46 -4.57 4.81
C LYS A 215 16.59 -3.09 4.51
N PHE A 216 17.03 -2.81 3.31
CA PHE A 216 17.06 -1.47 2.73
C PHE A 216 16.34 -1.50 1.38
N GLY A 217 15.43 -0.56 1.16
CA GLY A 217 14.66 -0.42 -0.06
C GLY A 217 14.83 0.94 -0.69
N ILE A 218 14.84 0.97 -2.03
CA ILE A 218 14.77 2.18 -2.83
C ILE A 218 13.61 2.07 -3.83
N ASN A 219 12.95 3.19 -4.06
CA ASN A 219 11.80 3.28 -4.95
C ASN A 219 11.96 4.49 -5.88
N GLY A 220 11.59 4.35 -7.12
CA GLY A 220 11.58 5.43 -8.08
C GLY A 220 10.47 5.25 -9.11
N GLY A 221 9.91 6.35 -9.57
CA GLY A 221 8.89 6.33 -10.59
C GLY A 221 8.90 7.59 -11.44
N LEU A 222 8.62 7.40 -12.73
CA LEU A 222 8.41 8.45 -13.72
C LEU A 222 7.09 8.17 -14.40
N GLY A 223 6.35 9.21 -14.73
CA GLY A 223 5.07 9.04 -15.39
C GLY A 223 4.57 10.30 -16.06
N SER A 224 3.38 10.20 -16.65
CA SER A 224 2.70 11.35 -17.21
C SER A 224 1.21 11.32 -16.87
N VAL A 225 0.65 12.51 -16.68
CA VAL A 225 -0.79 12.72 -16.45
C VAL A 225 -1.22 13.90 -17.33
N LYS A 226 -2.22 13.67 -18.18
CA LYS A 226 -2.70 14.69 -19.14
C LYS A 226 -1.53 15.36 -19.91
N ALA A 227 -0.62 14.52 -20.42
CA ALA A 227 0.59 14.91 -21.16
C ALA A 227 1.59 15.77 -20.37
N ARG A 228 1.59 15.70 -19.04
CA ARG A 228 2.56 16.40 -18.19
C ARG A 228 3.36 15.39 -17.38
N ASP A 229 4.68 15.57 -17.35
CA ASP A 229 5.59 14.67 -16.65
C ASP A 229 5.49 14.82 -15.13
N ILE A 230 5.53 13.70 -14.44
CA ILE A 230 5.51 13.59 -12.99
C ILE A 230 6.55 12.56 -12.52
N TYR A 231 6.98 12.69 -11.27
CA TYR A 231 7.88 11.74 -10.64
C TYR A 231 7.49 11.44 -9.20
N ALA A 232 7.99 10.33 -8.70
CA ALA A 232 8.01 9.99 -7.28
C ALA A 232 9.27 9.19 -6.96
N ALA A 233 9.79 9.35 -5.74
CA ALA A 233 10.95 8.62 -5.24
C ALA A 233 10.82 8.36 -3.75
N GLY A 234 11.49 7.31 -3.25
CA GLY A 234 11.49 6.99 -1.83
C GLY A 234 12.61 6.04 -1.44
N ILE A 235 12.89 6.01 -0.16
CA ILE A 235 13.81 5.08 0.49
C ILE A 235 13.20 4.55 1.76
N ASP A 236 13.55 3.34 2.13
CA ASP A 236 13.05 2.73 3.35
C ASP A 236 14.06 1.77 3.98
N VAL A 237 13.87 1.54 5.28
CA VAL A 237 14.63 0.57 6.05
C VAL A 237 13.70 -0.15 7.02
N SER A 238 13.89 -1.45 7.18
CA SER A 238 13.17 -2.24 8.16
C SER A 238 14.06 -3.34 8.76
N GLY A 239 13.78 -3.71 10.01
CA GLY A 239 14.54 -4.76 10.67
C GLY A 239 13.84 -5.29 11.91
N VAL A 240 14.26 -6.50 12.36
CA VAL A 240 13.79 -7.15 13.58
C VAL A 240 14.99 -7.41 14.47
N PHE A 241 15.00 -6.79 15.64
CA PHE A 241 16.11 -6.84 16.60
C PHE A 241 15.68 -7.65 17.83
N PRO A 242 16.19 -8.89 18.01
CA PRO A 242 15.99 -9.62 19.24
C PRO A 242 16.65 -8.86 20.39
N LEU A 243 15.90 -8.52 21.44
CA LEU A 243 16.42 -7.82 22.63
C LEU A 243 16.69 -8.81 23.77
N ALA A 244 15.82 -9.80 23.93
CA ALA A 244 15.92 -10.88 24.90
C ALA A 244 15.13 -12.10 24.40
N GLU A 245 15.11 -13.21 25.15
CA GLU A 245 14.46 -14.46 24.74
C GLU A 245 13.01 -14.28 24.25
N LYS A 246 12.24 -13.39 24.92
CA LYS A 246 10.82 -13.15 24.60
C LYS A 246 10.55 -11.76 24.02
N TRP A 247 11.58 -10.92 23.92
CA TRP A 247 11.43 -9.54 23.48
C TRP A 247 12.09 -9.30 22.13
N SER A 248 11.36 -8.66 21.24
CA SER A 248 11.88 -8.19 19.96
C SER A 248 11.40 -6.78 19.66
N LEU A 249 12.28 -6.01 19.01
CA LEU A 249 11.97 -4.68 18.49
C LEU A 249 11.93 -4.75 16.97
N VAL A 250 10.79 -4.45 16.37
CA VAL A 250 10.65 -4.22 14.94
C VAL A 250 10.78 -2.72 14.69
N MET A 251 11.64 -2.35 13.74
CA MET A 251 11.82 -0.96 13.32
C MET A 251 11.50 -0.83 11.84
N GLU A 252 10.69 0.16 11.51
CA GLU A 252 10.37 0.52 10.14
C GLU A 252 10.51 2.03 9.98
N ALA A 253 11.10 2.48 8.87
CA ALA A 253 11.15 3.89 8.51
C ALA A 253 11.10 4.02 6.99
N GLU A 254 10.40 5.03 6.50
CA GLU A 254 10.26 5.30 5.08
C GLU A 254 10.15 6.80 4.83
N PHE A 255 10.85 7.27 3.80
CA PHE A 255 10.73 8.62 3.25
C PHE A 255 10.30 8.55 1.79
N LYS A 256 9.37 9.44 1.40
CA LYS A 256 8.93 9.60 0.02
C LYS A 256 8.79 11.07 -0.34
N GLN A 257 9.05 11.37 -1.62
CA GLN A 257 8.79 12.67 -2.23
C GLN A 257 8.31 12.47 -3.67
N GLY A 258 7.42 13.35 -4.14
CA GLY A 258 6.94 13.29 -5.52
C GLY A 258 5.95 14.40 -5.83
N ASN A 259 5.44 14.42 -7.06
CA ASN A 259 4.43 15.36 -7.47
C ASN A 259 3.06 15.03 -6.86
N ASN A 260 2.33 16.05 -6.45
CA ASN A 260 0.94 15.95 -6.00
C ASN A 260 -0.01 16.44 -7.10
N GLN A 261 -0.23 15.57 -8.10
CA GLN A 261 -1.15 15.84 -9.20
C GLN A 261 -2.60 15.93 -8.74
N THR A 262 -2.98 15.16 -7.72
CA THR A 262 -4.34 15.19 -7.15
C THR A 262 -4.64 16.59 -6.62
N LEU A 263 -3.75 17.19 -5.85
CA LEU A 263 -3.89 18.56 -5.38
C LEU A 263 -3.92 19.55 -6.56
N TYR A 264 -2.97 19.44 -7.52
CA TYR A 264 -2.93 20.34 -8.67
C TYR A 264 -4.24 20.36 -9.46
N TYR A 265 -4.84 19.19 -9.71
CA TYR A 265 -6.09 19.11 -10.48
C TYR A 265 -7.34 19.38 -9.65
N SER A 266 -7.28 19.37 -8.32
CA SER A 266 -8.39 19.80 -7.44
C SER A 266 -8.53 21.32 -7.36
N LEU A 267 -7.45 22.08 -7.65
CA LEU A 267 -7.50 23.54 -7.65
C LEU A 267 -8.13 24.08 -8.95
N ASP A 268 -8.88 25.17 -8.83
CA ASP A 268 -9.34 25.93 -9.99
C ASP A 268 -8.17 26.47 -10.81
N SER A 269 -8.36 26.66 -12.11
CA SER A 269 -7.31 27.12 -13.02
C SER A 269 -6.67 28.44 -12.59
N LEU A 270 -7.44 29.34 -11.98
CA LEU A 270 -6.98 30.63 -11.46
C LEU A 270 -6.15 30.50 -10.16
N GLN A 271 -6.34 29.42 -9.41
CA GLN A 271 -5.60 29.14 -8.18
C GLN A 271 -4.28 28.40 -8.45
N ARG A 272 -4.13 27.81 -9.64
CA ARG A 272 -2.92 27.07 -10.00
C ARG A 272 -1.75 28.01 -10.24
N ARG A 273 -0.66 27.75 -9.53
CA ARG A 273 0.61 28.47 -9.70
C ARG A 273 1.58 27.59 -10.48
N GLY A 274 1.77 27.86 -11.75
CA GLY A 274 2.67 27.09 -12.61
C GLY A 274 2.13 25.72 -13.01
N GLY A 275 3.01 24.80 -13.39
CA GLY A 275 2.67 23.45 -13.82
C GLY A 275 2.60 22.42 -12.69
N VAL A 276 2.08 21.21 -12.99
CA VAL A 276 1.97 20.10 -12.02
C VAL A 276 3.30 19.73 -11.34
N GLY A 277 4.42 19.90 -12.04
CA GLY A 277 5.77 19.63 -11.51
C GLY A 277 6.18 20.50 -10.33
N GLN A 278 5.49 21.63 -10.10
CA GLN A 278 5.75 22.52 -8.98
C GLN A 278 5.00 22.11 -7.71
N TYR A 279 3.92 21.35 -7.84
CA TYR A 279 3.16 20.84 -6.70
C TYR A 279 3.80 19.55 -6.21
N GLN A 280 4.47 19.63 -5.06
CA GLN A 280 5.25 18.52 -4.55
C GLN A 280 4.88 18.20 -3.11
N MET A 281 4.66 16.92 -2.87
CA MET A 281 4.42 16.34 -1.55
C MET A 281 5.65 15.58 -1.06
N ARG A 282 5.80 15.51 0.25
CA ARG A 282 6.80 14.68 0.91
C ARG A 282 6.28 14.13 2.22
N GLY A 283 6.78 12.98 2.59
CA GLY A 283 6.45 12.34 3.86
C GLY A 283 7.58 11.50 4.40
N VAL A 284 7.58 11.34 5.71
CA VAL A 284 8.44 10.40 6.42
C VAL A 284 7.65 9.78 7.55
N TYR A 285 7.87 8.50 7.82
CA TYR A 285 7.46 7.90 9.07
C TYR A 285 8.57 7.06 9.70
N VAL A 286 8.47 6.90 11.01
CA VAL A 286 9.27 5.96 11.80
C VAL A 286 8.29 5.18 12.68
N LEU A 287 8.44 3.87 12.74
CA LEU A 287 7.56 2.96 13.46
C LEU A 287 8.37 1.95 14.27
N PRO A 288 8.71 2.24 15.53
CA PRO A 288 9.12 1.24 16.50
C PRO A 288 7.93 0.41 16.95
N ASN A 289 8.11 -0.92 17.02
CA ASN A 289 7.14 -1.86 17.57
C ASN A 289 7.85 -2.85 18.50
N LEU A 290 7.59 -2.74 19.79
CA LEU A 290 8.10 -3.64 20.81
C LEU A 290 7.12 -4.81 20.97
N ARG A 291 7.60 -6.03 20.76
CA ARG A 291 6.83 -7.26 20.90
C ARG A 291 7.34 -8.09 22.06
N TYR A 292 6.41 -8.59 22.86
CA TYR A 292 6.66 -9.57 23.94
C TYR A 292 5.88 -10.85 23.69
N ASP A 293 6.57 -11.96 23.49
CA ASP A 293 5.98 -13.29 23.28
C ASP A 293 5.65 -13.93 24.63
N ILE A 294 4.36 -13.99 24.95
CA ILE A 294 3.86 -14.51 26.24
C ILE A 294 3.71 -16.03 26.18
N ASN A 295 3.06 -16.54 25.11
CA ASN A 295 2.70 -17.95 24.96
C ASN A 295 1.96 -18.52 26.19
N TYR A 296 0.98 -17.78 26.72
CA TYR A 296 0.18 -18.17 27.86
C TYR A 296 -1.29 -18.40 27.48
N HIS A 297 -1.78 -19.63 27.61
CA HIS A 297 -3.10 -20.05 27.14
C HIS A 297 -3.33 -19.65 25.67
N ARG A 298 -4.31 -18.77 25.43
CA ARG A 298 -4.66 -18.28 24.08
C ARG A 298 -3.93 -16.99 23.72
N LEU A 299 -3.28 -16.33 24.67
CA LEU A 299 -2.55 -15.09 24.44
C LEU A 299 -1.14 -15.43 23.94
N SER A 300 -0.85 -15.13 22.70
CA SER A 300 0.43 -15.42 22.07
C SER A 300 1.44 -14.32 22.31
N SER A 301 1.05 -13.05 22.18
CA SER A 301 1.94 -11.91 22.35
C SER A 301 1.21 -10.62 22.68
N LEU A 302 1.97 -9.68 23.24
CA LEU A 302 1.59 -8.28 23.32
C LEU A 302 2.54 -7.46 22.46
N GLU A 303 2.02 -6.44 21.82
CA GLU A 303 2.81 -5.49 21.04
C GLU A 303 2.45 -4.06 21.46
N PHE A 304 3.49 -3.24 21.61
CA PHE A 304 3.37 -1.80 21.75
C PHE A 304 4.11 -1.13 20.60
N SER A 305 3.43 -0.31 19.86
CA SER A 305 4.03 0.51 18.79
C SER A 305 3.66 1.98 18.92
N CYS A 306 4.44 2.84 18.31
CA CYS A 306 4.12 4.26 18.20
C CYS A 306 4.66 4.78 16.88
N ARG A 307 3.83 4.89 15.84
CA ARG A 307 4.23 5.49 14.58
C ARG A 307 4.24 7.00 14.70
N TYR A 308 5.37 7.61 14.35
CA TYR A 308 5.46 9.04 14.08
C TYR A 308 5.49 9.28 12.57
N GLU A 309 4.70 10.22 12.11
CA GLU A 309 4.64 10.64 10.71
C GLU A 309 4.76 12.16 10.59
N TYR A 310 5.47 12.58 9.57
CA TYR A 310 5.46 13.93 9.05
C TYR A 310 5.03 13.88 7.59
N PHE A 311 3.99 14.60 7.21
CA PHE A 311 3.52 14.64 5.83
C PHE A 311 3.16 16.08 5.44
N ASP A 312 3.69 16.55 4.30
CA ASP A 312 3.38 17.85 3.71
C ASP A 312 2.92 17.64 2.26
N GLN A 313 1.67 17.99 2.01
CA GLN A 313 1.04 17.77 0.69
C GLN A 313 1.46 18.78 -0.37
N ASP A 314 2.03 19.95 0.04
CA ASP A 314 2.52 20.99 -0.86
C ASP A 314 3.60 21.83 -0.18
N PHE A 315 4.78 21.25 -0.02
CA PHE A 315 5.86 21.92 0.70
C PHE A 315 6.48 23.10 -0.06
N ARG A 316 6.13 23.30 -1.33
CA ARG A 316 6.67 24.39 -2.15
C ARG A 316 5.82 25.67 -2.13
N HIS A 317 4.48 25.55 -2.13
CA HIS A 317 3.61 26.71 -2.26
C HIS A 317 2.83 27.00 -0.97
N SER A 318 2.21 25.98 -0.40
CA SER A 318 1.32 26.14 0.75
C SER A 318 1.60 25.09 1.81
N SER A 319 2.85 25.09 2.29
CA SER A 319 3.28 24.14 3.33
C SER A 319 2.41 24.27 4.59
N ASN A 320 1.68 23.20 4.87
CA ASN A 320 0.94 23.00 6.11
C ASN A 320 1.13 21.54 6.57
N PRO A 321 2.33 21.20 7.06
CA PRO A 321 2.66 19.83 7.40
C PRO A 321 1.76 19.29 8.49
N ARG A 322 1.32 18.05 8.29
CA ARG A 322 0.64 17.22 9.27
C ARG A 322 1.66 16.34 9.98
N GLN A 323 1.69 16.43 11.29
CA GLN A 323 2.41 15.52 12.17
C GLN A 323 1.39 14.59 12.81
N THR A 324 1.66 13.28 12.78
CA THR A 324 0.76 12.27 13.33
C THR A 324 1.54 11.32 14.23
N TRP A 325 1.06 11.11 15.45
CA TRP A 325 1.52 10.06 16.36
C TRP A 325 0.42 9.02 16.49
N THR A 326 0.79 7.75 16.35
CA THR A 326 -0.17 6.65 16.48
C THR A 326 0.37 5.62 17.46
N PRO A 327 0.27 5.87 18.79
CA PRO A 327 0.50 4.83 19.78
C PRO A 327 -0.57 3.75 19.67
N MET A 328 -0.16 2.50 19.74
CA MET A 328 -1.02 1.33 19.64
C MET A 328 -0.57 0.23 20.61
N LEU A 329 -1.51 -0.38 21.31
CA LEU A 329 -1.35 -1.62 22.05
C LEU A 329 -2.12 -2.73 21.32
N SER A 330 -1.49 -3.86 21.10
CA SER A 330 -2.10 -5.02 20.44
C SER A 330 -1.91 -6.27 21.29
N ALA A 331 -2.98 -7.04 21.49
CA ALA A 331 -2.97 -8.37 22.08
C ALA A 331 -3.30 -9.40 20.99
N GLU A 332 -2.35 -10.31 20.73
CA GLU A 332 -2.50 -11.37 19.76
C GLU A 332 -2.95 -12.67 20.46
N PHE A 333 -4.10 -13.19 20.11
CA PHE A 333 -4.66 -14.40 20.72
C PHE A 333 -4.35 -15.67 19.94
N LEU A 334 -4.10 -15.58 18.64
CA LEU A 334 -3.64 -16.68 17.82
C LEU A 334 -2.40 -16.24 17.05
N LYS A 335 -1.41 -17.13 16.94
CA LYS A 335 -0.15 -16.85 16.25
C LYS A 335 -0.36 -16.34 14.83
N SER A 336 0.61 -15.60 14.32
CA SER A 336 0.62 -15.08 12.97
C SER A 336 -0.50 -14.08 12.68
N TYR A 337 -0.94 -13.30 13.70
CA TYR A 337 -2.01 -12.29 13.60
C TYR A 337 -3.38 -12.83 13.20
N ASN A 338 -3.62 -14.13 13.41
CA ASN A 338 -4.89 -14.76 13.05
C ASN A 338 -6.07 -14.25 13.89
N ALA A 339 -5.83 -13.88 15.17
CA ALA A 339 -6.81 -13.15 15.98
C ALA A 339 -6.09 -12.15 16.88
N ARG A 340 -6.50 -10.87 16.83
CA ARG A 340 -5.94 -9.82 17.71
C ARG A 340 -6.97 -8.75 18.05
N ILE A 341 -6.75 -8.11 19.18
CA ILE A 341 -7.45 -6.89 19.61
C ILE A 341 -6.42 -5.78 19.67
N GLN A 342 -6.76 -4.61 19.17
CA GLN A 342 -5.87 -3.45 19.09
C GLN A 342 -6.58 -2.23 19.69
N PHE A 343 -5.84 -1.46 20.48
CA PHE A 343 -6.23 -0.16 21.00
C PHE A 343 -5.21 0.86 20.49
N GLY A 344 -5.68 1.94 19.91
CA GLY A 344 -4.79 2.96 19.38
C GLY A 344 -5.40 4.35 19.47
N VAL A 345 -4.53 5.34 19.41
CA VAL A 345 -4.92 6.75 19.32
C VAL A 345 -4.17 7.35 18.14
N VAL A 346 -4.88 7.99 17.23
CA VAL A 346 -4.28 8.78 16.15
C VAL A 346 -4.31 10.23 16.57
N ILE A 347 -3.16 10.81 16.87
CA ILE A 347 -3.00 12.20 17.32
C ILE A 347 -2.45 13.00 16.15
N GLU A 348 -3.27 13.86 15.58
CA GLU A 348 -2.91 14.69 14.42
C GLU A 348 -2.72 16.14 14.80
N ARG A 349 -1.69 16.77 14.23
CA ARG A 349 -1.42 18.20 14.38
C ARG A 349 -0.98 18.79 13.05
N TYR A 350 -1.63 19.88 12.65
CA TYR A 350 -1.23 20.70 11.52
C TYR A 350 -0.49 21.95 12.02
N LYS A 351 0.34 22.55 11.18
CA LYS A 351 1.03 23.81 11.49
C LYS A 351 0.04 24.97 11.58
N ARG A 352 -1.03 24.96 10.80
CA ARG A 352 -2.09 25.97 10.74
C ARG A 352 -3.43 25.27 10.71
N ASN A 353 -4.51 25.97 11.08
CA ASN A 353 -5.87 25.47 10.90
C ASN A 353 -6.07 25.01 9.46
N ILE A 354 -6.80 23.92 9.27
CA ILE A 354 -7.26 23.52 7.96
C ILE A 354 -8.34 24.50 7.47
N ALA A 355 -8.47 24.59 6.14
CA ALA A 355 -9.49 25.42 5.53
C ALA A 355 -10.87 25.11 6.13
N GLU A 356 -11.64 26.16 6.42
CA GLU A 356 -13.01 26.09 6.94
C GLU A 356 -13.15 25.44 8.33
N THR A 357 -12.06 25.27 9.08
CA THR A 357 -12.09 24.82 10.48
C THR A 357 -11.33 25.79 11.39
N THR A 358 -11.67 25.77 12.68
CA THR A 358 -10.90 26.46 13.72
C THR A 358 -9.89 25.54 14.41
N GLN A 359 -9.85 24.26 13.99
CA GLN A 359 -9.01 23.24 14.59
C GLN A 359 -7.76 22.98 13.76
N TYR A 360 -6.66 22.73 14.44
CA TYR A 360 -5.39 22.30 13.85
C TYR A 360 -4.86 21.00 14.47
N ARG A 361 -5.62 20.39 15.36
CA ARG A 361 -5.32 19.10 16.01
C ARG A 361 -6.57 18.26 16.17
N ASN A 362 -6.37 16.95 16.20
CA ASN A 362 -7.41 15.97 16.49
C ASN A 362 -6.82 14.75 17.21
N GLU A 363 -7.59 14.12 18.08
CA GLU A 363 -7.30 12.82 18.65
C GLU A 363 -8.43 11.85 18.32
N LEU A 364 -8.10 10.79 17.59
CA LEU A 364 -9.03 9.73 17.21
C LEU A 364 -8.68 8.46 17.99
N PHE A 365 -9.57 8.04 18.88
CA PHE A 365 -9.45 6.78 19.62
C PHE A 365 -10.04 5.65 18.82
N ILE A 366 -9.33 4.52 18.76
CA ILE A 366 -9.72 3.38 17.94
C ILE A 366 -9.58 2.09 18.75
N ILE A 367 -10.65 1.28 18.73
CA ILE A 367 -10.63 -0.12 19.17
C ILE A 367 -10.90 -0.98 17.94
N GLN A 368 -10.04 -1.92 17.65
CA GLN A 368 -10.17 -2.80 16.49
C GLN A 368 -10.03 -4.27 16.90
N VAL A 369 -10.92 -5.10 16.39
CA VAL A 369 -10.81 -6.56 16.44
C VAL A 369 -10.50 -7.08 15.06
N GLN A 370 -9.63 -8.08 14.98
CA GLN A 370 -9.23 -8.72 13.74
C GLN A 370 -9.30 -10.23 13.87
N SER A 371 -9.79 -10.88 12.82
CA SER A 371 -9.68 -12.32 12.63
C SER A 371 -9.30 -12.64 11.19
N ARG A 372 -8.44 -13.65 11.02
CA ARG A 372 -8.10 -14.26 9.74
C ARG A 372 -8.72 -15.64 9.65
N LEU A 373 -9.19 -16.01 8.44
CA LEU A 373 -9.73 -17.32 8.09
C LEU A 373 -8.74 -18.08 7.22
#